data_e39cf2beff502a85fe961e363f6e2ef5
#
_entry.id   e39cf2beff502a85fe961e363f6e2ef5
#
_cell.length_a   1.000
_cell.length_b   1.000
_cell.length_c   1.000
_cell.angle_alpha   90.00
_cell.angle_beta   90.00
_cell.angle_gamma   90.00
#
_symmetry.space_group_name_H-M   'P 1'
#
loop_
_entity.id
_entity.type
_entity.pdbx_description
1 polymer ?
#
loop_
_entity_poly.entity_id
_entity_poly.type
_entity_poly.pdbx_seq_one_letter_code
_entity_poly.pdbx_strand_id
1 'polypeptide(L)'
;MAWWAGMNKLLMASIFSAGVLAIVGVYSWHQHSRRLTWSQVNAIIAGKFPQVPQLSVPALHTWLADSHKVQPLLLDVRAKVEYDVSHLHHARWINTNESVAKAMGGIKHDQPIVVYCSVGYRSSAYCAQLMNDGFTDVHDLKGSIFQWANAGLPVYRDGTIAHHVHPYNRHWGQLLKRSLWAFHPPKP
;
A
#
# COMPACT_ATOMS: atom_id res chain seq x y z
N MET A 1 -32.63 -50.00 34.44
CA MET A 1 -31.40 -49.13 34.45
C MET A 1 -30.82 -48.81 33.07
N ALA A 2 -31.59 -48.87 31.98
CA ALA A 2 -31.02 -48.67 30.62
C ALA A 2 -31.35 -47.33 29.96
N TRP A 3 -32.14 -46.47 30.58
CA TRP A 3 -32.58 -45.18 30.00
C TRP A 3 -31.55 -44.04 30.15
N TRP A 4 -30.63 -44.16 31.08
CA TRP A 4 -29.64 -43.10 31.38
C TRP A 4 -28.44 -43.08 30.44
N ALA A 5 -28.14 -44.19 29.75
CA ALA A 5 -26.95 -44.30 28.90
C ALA A 5 -27.11 -43.65 27.49
N GLY A 6 -28.36 -43.52 27.01
CA GLY A 6 -28.63 -42.93 25.69
C GLY A 6 -28.69 -41.39 25.69
N MET A 7 -29.23 -40.84 26.79
CA MET A 7 -29.44 -39.39 26.93
C MET A 7 -28.09 -38.62 27.10
N ASN A 8 -27.12 -39.25 27.74
CA ASN A 8 -25.78 -38.62 27.91
C ASN A 8 -24.96 -38.52 26.61
N LYS A 9 -25.14 -39.45 25.68
CA LYS A 9 -24.38 -39.43 24.41
C LYS A 9 -24.85 -38.31 23.48
N LEU A 10 -26.12 -38.04 23.39
CA LEU A 10 -26.69 -36.97 22.59
C LEU A 10 -26.39 -35.56 23.20
N LEU A 11 -26.48 -35.44 24.51
CA LEU A 11 -26.08 -34.19 25.21
C LEU A 11 -24.59 -33.92 25.10
N MET A 12 -23.74 -34.92 25.22
CA MET A 12 -22.29 -34.77 25.05
C MET A 12 -21.90 -34.43 23.62
N ALA A 13 -22.60 -35.02 22.62
CA ALA A 13 -22.35 -34.68 21.20
C ALA A 13 -22.78 -33.25 20.87
N SER A 14 -23.86 -32.75 21.43
CA SER A 14 -24.31 -31.36 21.22
C SER A 14 -23.42 -30.32 21.92
N ILE A 15 -22.88 -30.62 23.10
CA ILE A 15 -21.93 -29.76 23.82
C ILE A 15 -20.58 -29.72 23.06
N PHE A 16 -20.13 -30.87 22.54
CA PHE A 16 -18.88 -30.95 21.76
C PHE A 16 -18.97 -30.16 20.45
N SER A 17 -20.09 -30.25 19.73
CA SER A 17 -20.32 -29.50 18.50
C SER A 17 -20.44 -27.99 18.74
N ALA A 18 -21.12 -27.56 19.82
CA ALA A 18 -21.20 -26.15 20.19
C ALA A 18 -19.83 -25.58 20.60
N GLY A 19 -19.02 -26.34 21.32
CA GLY A 19 -17.65 -25.96 21.68
C GLY A 19 -16.73 -25.80 20.46
N VAL A 20 -16.79 -26.72 19.50
CA VAL A 20 -16.02 -26.63 18.25
C VAL A 20 -16.42 -25.41 17.42
N LEU A 21 -17.72 -25.15 17.28
CA LEU A 21 -18.22 -23.97 16.57
C LEU A 21 -17.79 -22.66 17.26
N ALA A 22 -17.79 -22.59 18.57
CA ALA A 22 -17.33 -21.44 19.33
C ALA A 22 -15.81 -21.22 19.13
N ILE A 23 -15.00 -22.28 19.18
CA ILE A 23 -13.56 -22.22 18.95
C ILE A 23 -13.26 -21.78 17.51
N VAL A 24 -13.95 -22.33 16.51
CA VAL A 24 -13.83 -21.94 15.12
C VAL A 24 -14.26 -20.48 14.92
N GLY A 25 -15.34 -20.05 15.58
CA GLY A 25 -15.81 -18.66 15.55
C GLY A 25 -14.79 -17.70 16.15
N VAL A 26 -14.26 -17.99 17.33
CA VAL A 26 -13.22 -17.18 17.99
C VAL A 26 -11.92 -17.17 17.16
N TYR A 27 -11.52 -18.31 16.61
CA TYR A 27 -10.33 -18.39 15.75
C TYR A 27 -10.52 -17.59 14.47
N SER A 28 -11.66 -17.71 13.81
CA SER A 28 -12.00 -16.93 12.61
C SER A 28 -12.07 -15.44 12.88
N TRP A 29 -12.68 -15.04 14.02
CA TRP A 29 -12.72 -13.64 14.45
C TRP A 29 -11.32 -13.11 14.76
N HIS A 30 -10.47 -13.88 15.42
CA HIS A 30 -9.08 -13.52 15.73
C HIS A 30 -8.22 -13.40 14.47
N GLN A 31 -8.43 -14.26 13.47
CA GLN A 31 -7.77 -14.17 12.17
C GLN A 31 -8.27 -12.96 11.37
N HIS A 32 -9.56 -12.65 11.45
CA HIS A 32 -10.15 -11.50 10.75
C HIS A 32 -9.68 -10.16 11.36
N SER A 33 -9.58 -10.08 12.68
CA SER A 33 -9.08 -8.88 13.38
C SER A 33 -7.56 -8.63 13.19
N ARG A 34 -6.81 -9.59 12.65
CA ARG A 34 -5.39 -9.44 12.32
C ARG A 34 -5.13 -8.99 10.87
N ARG A 35 -6.17 -8.93 10.03
CA ARG A 35 -5.99 -8.49 8.64
C ARG A 35 -5.86 -6.99 8.57
N LEU A 36 -4.77 -6.55 7.93
CA LEU A 36 -4.56 -5.15 7.63
C LEU A 36 -5.61 -4.66 6.62
N THR A 37 -6.22 -3.51 6.90
CA THR A 37 -7.25 -2.91 6.03
C THR A 37 -6.82 -1.52 5.56
N TRP A 38 -7.31 -1.10 4.40
CA TRP A 38 -7.09 0.24 3.88
C TRP A 38 -7.62 1.33 4.82
N SER A 39 -8.74 1.08 5.52
CA SER A 39 -9.30 2.02 6.49
C SER A 39 -8.31 2.28 7.63
N GLN A 40 -7.70 1.23 8.19
CA GLN A 40 -6.71 1.36 9.26
C GLN A 40 -5.47 2.12 8.78
N VAL A 41 -4.93 1.79 7.61
CA VAL A 41 -3.76 2.46 7.05
C VAL A 41 -4.05 3.94 6.80
N ASN A 42 -5.17 4.25 6.16
CA ASN A 42 -5.56 5.63 5.88
C ASN A 42 -5.80 6.45 7.16
N ALA A 43 -6.39 5.85 8.20
CA ALA A 43 -6.58 6.51 9.49
C ALA A 43 -5.23 6.84 10.18
N ILE A 44 -4.28 5.90 10.13
CA ILE A 44 -2.92 6.13 10.67
C ILE A 44 -2.23 7.27 9.91
N ILE A 45 -2.30 7.28 8.57
CA ILE A 45 -1.69 8.32 7.73
C ILE A 45 -2.32 9.68 8.02
N ALA A 46 -3.65 9.76 8.02
CA ALA A 46 -4.38 10.99 8.28
C ALA A 46 -4.10 11.57 9.69
N GLY A 47 -3.97 10.71 10.70
CA GLY A 47 -3.63 11.13 12.06
C GLY A 47 -2.17 11.56 12.22
N LYS A 48 -1.25 10.95 11.47
CA LYS A 48 0.19 11.23 11.58
C LYS A 48 0.65 12.40 10.71
N PHE A 49 0.02 12.58 9.55
CA PHE A 49 0.39 13.57 8.54
C PHE A 49 -0.83 14.37 8.05
N PRO A 50 -1.59 15.03 8.95
CA PRO A 50 -2.85 15.70 8.61
C PRO A 50 -2.66 16.86 7.62
N GLN A 51 -1.46 17.45 7.56
CA GLN A 51 -1.12 18.56 6.67
C GLN A 51 -0.80 18.12 5.23
N VAL A 52 -0.57 16.81 4.97
CA VAL A 52 -0.15 16.33 3.65
C VAL A 52 -1.35 16.10 2.75
N PRO A 53 -1.47 16.82 1.62
CA PRO A 53 -2.52 16.60 0.64
C PRO A 53 -2.50 15.18 0.08
N GLN A 54 -3.66 14.52 0.10
CA GLN A 54 -3.82 13.16 -0.40
C GLN A 54 -4.46 13.18 -1.80
N LEU A 55 -3.75 12.64 -2.80
CA LEU A 55 -4.24 12.49 -4.17
C LEU A 55 -4.70 11.06 -4.40
N SER A 56 -5.93 10.86 -4.89
CA SER A 56 -6.43 9.52 -5.18
C SER A 56 -5.81 8.93 -6.45
N VAL A 57 -5.76 7.60 -6.56
CA VAL A 57 -5.28 6.90 -7.78
C VAL A 57 -6.07 7.32 -9.03
N PRO A 58 -7.41 7.39 -9.04
CA PRO A 58 -8.13 7.88 -10.21
C PRO A 58 -7.78 9.33 -10.58
N ALA A 59 -7.59 10.21 -9.58
CA ALA A 59 -7.23 11.61 -9.83
C ALA A 59 -5.84 11.73 -10.45
N LEU A 60 -4.84 10.99 -9.95
CA LEU A 60 -3.51 10.95 -10.58
C LEU A 60 -3.57 10.38 -12.00
N HIS A 61 -4.30 9.27 -12.20
CA HIS A 61 -4.44 8.67 -13.53
C HIS A 61 -5.05 9.66 -14.54
N THR A 62 -6.09 10.39 -14.15
CA THR A 62 -6.67 11.45 -14.99
C THR A 62 -5.69 12.59 -15.24
N TRP A 63 -4.93 13.00 -14.21
CA TRP A 63 -3.92 14.06 -14.36
C TRP A 63 -2.84 13.67 -15.37
N LEU A 64 -2.29 12.45 -15.25
CA LEU A 64 -1.26 11.95 -16.17
C LEU A 64 -1.73 11.78 -17.62
N ALA A 65 -3.04 11.57 -17.83
CA ALA A 65 -3.64 11.45 -19.15
C ALA A 65 -3.93 12.82 -19.80
N ASP A 66 -3.92 13.92 -19.04
CA ASP A 66 -4.23 15.25 -19.54
C ASP A 66 -2.95 15.96 -20.04
N SER A 67 -2.76 15.98 -21.36
CA SER A 67 -1.61 16.64 -22.00
C SER A 67 -1.61 18.18 -21.90
N HIS A 68 -2.72 18.78 -21.49
CA HIS A 68 -2.82 20.23 -21.30
C HIS A 68 -2.37 20.69 -19.91
N LYS A 69 -2.20 19.77 -18.98
CA LYS A 69 -1.71 20.06 -17.62
C LYS A 69 -0.20 19.89 -17.50
N VAL A 70 0.40 20.72 -16.64
CA VAL A 70 1.77 20.48 -16.20
C VAL A 70 1.84 19.12 -15.55
N GLN A 71 2.71 18.26 -16.06
CA GLN A 71 2.85 16.90 -15.53
C GLN A 71 3.59 16.94 -14.20
N PRO A 72 3.12 16.19 -13.17
CA PRO A 72 3.78 16.13 -11.90
C PRO A 72 5.08 15.33 -11.99
N LEU A 73 6.08 15.71 -11.21
CA LEU A 73 7.24 14.88 -10.94
C LEU A 73 6.81 13.72 -10.02
N LEU A 74 6.90 12.49 -10.51
CA LEU A 74 6.58 11.30 -9.72
C LEU A 74 7.82 10.83 -8.95
N LEU A 75 7.71 10.71 -7.62
CA LEU A 75 8.80 10.27 -6.75
C LEU A 75 8.45 8.94 -6.08
N ASP A 76 9.29 7.95 -6.29
CA ASP A 76 9.23 6.66 -5.59
C ASP A 76 10.20 6.65 -4.42
N VAL A 77 9.65 6.67 -3.20
CA VAL A 77 10.44 6.66 -1.95
C VAL A 77 10.55 5.27 -1.32
N ARG A 78 10.35 4.23 -2.11
CA ARG A 78 10.56 2.84 -1.68
C ARG A 78 12.04 2.47 -1.66
N ALA A 79 12.35 1.32 -1.07
CA ALA A 79 13.68 0.75 -1.20
C ALA A 79 13.99 0.45 -2.69
N LYS A 80 15.29 0.52 -3.05
CA LYS A 80 15.73 0.28 -4.44
C LYS A 80 15.26 -1.07 -4.97
N VAL A 81 15.30 -2.12 -4.15
CA VAL A 81 14.82 -3.46 -4.50
C VAL A 81 13.32 -3.50 -4.83
N GLU A 82 12.51 -2.64 -4.20
CA GLU A 82 11.08 -2.52 -4.50
C GLU A 82 10.86 -1.81 -5.84
N TYR A 83 11.61 -0.73 -6.08
CA TYR A 83 11.60 0.03 -7.34
C TYR A 83 12.03 -0.84 -8.52
N ASP A 84 13.06 -1.69 -8.35
CA ASP A 84 13.61 -2.55 -9.40
C ASP A 84 12.65 -3.68 -9.82
N VAL A 85 11.69 -4.03 -8.98
CA VAL A 85 10.60 -4.94 -9.40
C VAL A 85 9.67 -4.24 -10.37
N SER A 86 9.19 -3.07 -10.02
CA SER A 86 8.41 -2.17 -10.88
C SER A 86 8.14 -0.83 -10.20
N HIS A 87 7.83 0.19 -10.98
CA HIS A 87 7.52 1.55 -10.56
C HIS A 87 6.47 2.19 -11.48
N LEU A 88 5.94 3.35 -11.15
CA LEU A 88 5.08 4.12 -12.03
C LEU A 88 5.90 4.68 -13.22
N HIS A 89 5.27 4.83 -14.36
CA HIS A 89 5.94 5.34 -15.57
C HIS A 89 6.63 6.68 -15.29
N HIS A 90 7.87 6.81 -15.71
CA HIS A 90 8.73 7.99 -15.48
C HIS A 90 8.94 8.39 -14.01
N ALA A 91 8.61 7.52 -13.04
CA ALA A 91 8.90 7.82 -11.66
C ALA A 91 10.41 7.84 -11.39
N ARG A 92 10.85 8.87 -10.68
CA ARG A 92 12.22 8.99 -10.20
C ARG A 92 12.34 8.30 -8.84
N TRP A 93 13.28 7.37 -8.73
CA TRP A 93 13.61 6.78 -7.43
C TRP A 93 14.37 7.79 -6.56
N ILE A 94 13.98 7.87 -5.29
CA ILE A 94 14.58 8.72 -4.28
C ILE A 94 15.26 7.88 -3.21
N ASN A 95 16.53 8.13 -2.99
CA ASN A 95 17.23 7.62 -1.82
C ASN A 95 16.86 8.47 -0.60
N THR A 96 15.96 7.98 0.24
CA THR A 96 15.49 8.70 1.42
C THR A 96 16.53 8.86 2.54
N ASN A 97 17.72 8.27 2.39
CA ASN A 97 18.86 8.52 3.28
C ASN A 97 19.64 9.79 2.90
N GLU A 98 19.38 10.37 1.74
CA GLU A 98 19.95 11.64 1.33
C GLU A 98 19.07 12.82 1.80
N SER A 99 19.68 13.99 1.97
CA SER A 99 18.93 15.22 2.27
C SER A 99 17.99 15.57 1.10
N VAL A 100 16.85 16.19 1.40
CA VAL A 100 15.91 16.69 0.39
C VAL A 100 16.62 17.64 -0.57
N ALA A 101 17.45 18.56 -0.08
CA ALA A 101 18.22 19.49 -0.90
C ALA A 101 19.10 18.77 -1.95
N LYS A 102 19.74 17.64 -1.58
CA LYS A 102 20.51 16.84 -2.53
C LYS A 102 19.60 16.07 -3.49
N ALA A 103 18.57 15.43 -2.99
CA ALA A 103 17.64 14.62 -3.79
C ALA A 103 16.85 15.47 -4.80
N MET A 104 16.54 16.73 -4.45
CA MET A 104 15.67 17.63 -5.22
C MET A 104 16.43 18.79 -5.88
N GLY A 105 17.78 18.76 -5.88
CA GLY A 105 18.59 19.82 -6.46
C GLY A 105 18.16 20.17 -7.90
N GLY A 106 17.94 21.48 -8.15
CA GLY A 106 17.51 22.00 -9.45
C GLY A 106 16.00 21.90 -9.72
N ILE A 107 15.20 21.31 -8.82
CA ILE A 107 13.74 21.30 -8.95
C ILE A 107 13.17 22.59 -8.36
N LYS A 108 12.26 23.24 -9.10
CA LYS A 108 11.57 24.44 -8.63
C LYS A 108 10.60 24.09 -7.50
N HIS A 109 10.48 24.99 -6.52
CA HIS A 109 9.63 24.76 -5.36
C HIS A 109 8.12 24.74 -5.69
N ASP A 110 7.71 25.31 -6.81
CA ASP A 110 6.34 25.32 -7.33
C ASP A 110 6.06 24.20 -8.35
N GLN A 111 7.04 23.32 -8.62
CA GLN A 111 6.85 22.15 -9.47
C GLN A 111 5.85 21.19 -8.80
N PRO A 112 4.78 20.78 -9.49
CA PRO A 112 3.90 19.74 -8.98
C PRO A 112 4.66 18.43 -8.72
N ILE A 113 4.50 17.88 -7.53
CA ILE A 113 5.18 16.65 -7.09
C ILE A 113 4.13 15.67 -6.54
N VAL A 114 4.18 14.44 -7.01
CA VAL A 114 3.42 13.34 -6.41
C VAL A 114 4.39 12.28 -5.90
N VAL A 115 4.35 12.04 -4.62
CA VAL A 115 5.19 11.05 -3.94
C VAL A 115 4.38 9.78 -3.69
N TYR A 116 4.98 8.62 -3.87
CA TYR A 116 4.35 7.36 -3.54
C TYR A 116 5.34 6.37 -2.90
N CYS A 117 4.78 5.42 -2.16
CA CYS A 117 5.52 4.26 -1.67
C CYS A 117 4.73 2.97 -1.93
N SER A 118 4.65 2.04 -0.97
CA SER A 118 3.81 0.84 -1.10
C SER A 118 2.34 1.14 -0.77
N VAL A 119 2.06 1.88 0.32
CA VAL A 119 0.70 2.10 0.85
C VAL A 119 0.38 3.55 1.25
N GLY A 120 1.37 4.48 1.22
CA GLY A 120 1.18 5.90 1.53
C GLY A 120 1.89 6.42 2.78
N TYR A 121 2.36 5.57 3.70
CA TYR A 121 2.94 6.05 4.96
C TYR A 121 4.33 6.70 4.80
N ARG A 122 5.27 6.02 4.11
CA ARG A 122 6.63 6.55 3.85
C ARG A 122 6.57 7.79 2.96
N SER A 123 5.68 7.77 1.96
CA SER A 123 5.50 8.90 1.04
C SER A 123 4.88 10.11 1.73
N SER A 124 3.89 9.94 2.62
CA SER A 124 3.39 11.07 3.42
C SER A 124 4.47 11.69 4.31
N ALA A 125 5.35 10.86 4.91
CA ALA A 125 6.48 11.37 5.68
C ALA A 125 7.44 12.18 4.81
N TYR A 126 7.73 11.72 3.59
CA TYR A 126 8.60 12.44 2.66
C TYR A 126 7.94 13.71 2.10
N CYS A 127 6.63 13.69 1.83
CA CYS A 127 5.86 14.90 1.50
C CYS A 127 6.00 15.97 2.58
N ALA A 128 5.86 15.60 3.85
CA ALA A 128 6.04 16.54 4.95
C ALA A 128 7.46 17.16 4.98
N GLN A 129 8.50 16.37 4.65
CA GLN A 129 9.86 16.90 4.52
C GLN A 129 9.98 17.88 3.35
N LEU A 130 9.46 17.54 2.17
CA LEU A 130 9.43 18.43 1.01
C LEU A 130 8.74 19.76 1.33
N MET A 131 7.58 19.71 1.98
CA MET A 131 6.83 20.90 2.38
C MET A 131 7.64 21.76 3.37
N ASN A 132 8.34 21.14 4.32
CA ASN A 132 9.21 21.86 5.26
C ASN A 132 10.41 22.51 4.56
N ASP A 133 10.88 21.91 3.46
CA ASP A 133 11.97 22.45 2.62
C ASP A 133 11.45 23.49 1.58
N GLY A 134 10.17 23.88 1.65
CA GLY A 134 9.59 24.98 0.87
C GLY A 134 8.93 24.57 -0.45
N PHE A 135 8.77 23.29 -0.75
CA PHE A 135 7.97 22.85 -1.89
C PHE A 135 6.49 23.07 -1.62
N THR A 136 5.77 23.73 -2.55
CA THR A 136 4.41 24.24 -2.34
C THR A 136 3.31 23.40 -2.96
N ASP A 137 3.61 22.57 -3.96
CA ASP A 137 2.66 21.70 -4.68
C ASP A 137 3.05 20.23 -4.56
N VAL A 138 2.85 19.67 -3.36
CA VAL A 138 3.26 18.31 -2.99
C VAL A 138 2.06 17.48 -2.57
N HIS A 139 1.92 16.30 -3.16
CA HIS A 139 0.83 15.37 -2.90
C HIS A 139 1.36 13.97 -2.58
N ASP A 140 0.73 13.30 -1.61
CA ASP A 140 0.92 11.86 -1.40
C ASP A 140 -0.11 11.07 -2.21
N LEU A 141 0.33 10.07 -2.97
CA LEU A 141 -0.56 9.16 -3.67
C LEU A 141 -1.24 8.23 -2.66
N LYS A 142 -2.51 8.50 -2.35
CA LYS A 142 -3.31 7.71 -1.41
C LYS A 142 -3.38 6.24 -1.85
N GLY A 143 -2.94 5.33 -0.97
CA GLY A 143 -2.87 3.90 -1.27
C GLY A 143 -1.72 3.51 -2.19
N SER A 144 -0.98 4.50 -2.71
CA SER A 144 0.31 4.35 -3.40
C SER A 144 0.29 3.28 -4.51
N ILE A 145 1.45 2.66 -4.81
CA ILE A 145 1.57 1.69 -5.90
C ILE A 145 0.68 0.45 -5.69
N PHE A 146 0.32 0.10 -4.44
CA PHE A 146 -0.55 -1.06 -4.22
C PHE A 146 -1.97 -0.80 -4.73
N GLN A 147 -2.57 0.35 -4.43
CA GLN A 147 -3.89 0.68 -4.98
C GLN A 147 -3.83 0.92 -6.50
N TRP A 148 -2.75 1.53 -7.00
CA TRP A 148 -2.52 1.70 -8.43
C TRP A 148 -2.54 0.36 -9.17
N ALA A 149 -1.72 -0.59 -8.74
CA ALA A 149 -1.65 -1.92 -9.36
C ALA A 149 -2.92 -2.76 -9.13
N ASN A 150 -3.55 -2.65 -7.95
CA ASN A 150 -4.83 -3.30 -7.67
C ASN A 150 -5.97 -2.80 -8.58
N ALA A 151 -5.91 -1.55 -9.02
CA ALA A 151 -6.83 -0.98 -10.00
C ALA A 151 -6.55 -1.47 -11.44
N GLY A 152 -5.51 -2.28 -11.65
CA GLY A 152 -5.12 -2.77 -12.97
C GLY A 152 -4.36 -1.76 -13.81
N LEU A 153 -3.90 -0.66 -13.21
CA LEU A 153 -3.11 0.35 -13.89
C LEU A 153 -1.67 -0.12 -14.11
N PRO A 154 -1.02 0.26 -15.21
CA PRO A 154 0.28 -0.26 -15.59
C PRO A 154 1.40 0.21 -14.64
N VAL A 155 2.30 -0.71 -14.34
CA VAL A 155 3.58 -0.46 -13.69
C VAL A 155 4.70 -0.84 -14.64
N TYR A 156 5.89 -0.29 -14.46
CA TYR A 156 6.96 -0.37 -15.44
C TYR A 156 8.27 -0.83 -14.80
N ARG A 157 9.12 -1.43 -15.61
CA ARG A 157 10.52 -1.72 -15.33
C ARG A 157 11.31 -1.57 -16.61
N ASP A 158 12.43 -0.85 -16.57
CA ASP A 158 13.31 -0.63 -17.72
C ASP A 158 12.54 -0.12 -18.97
N GLY A 159 11.56 0.78 -18.74
CA GLY A 159 10.73 1.36 -19.80
C GLY A 159 9.64 0.44 -20.36
N THR A 160 9.54 -0.81 -19.89
CA THR A 160 8.52 -1.79 -20.34
C THR A 160 7.47 -2.06 -19.27
N ILE A 161 6.26 -2.48 -19.69
CA ILE A 161 5.19 -2.83 -18.76
C ILE A 161 5.62 -4.06 -17.94
N ALA A 162 5.53 -3.93 -16.63
CA ALA A 162 5.73 -5.01 -15.66
C ALA A 162 4.39 -5.49 -15.11
N HIS A 163 4.32 -6.77 -14.71
CA HIS A 163 3.08 -7.39 -14.22
C HIS A 163 3.06 -7.61 -12.71
N HIS A 164 4.15 -7.28 -12.01
CA HIS A 164 4.30 -7.56 -10.59
C HIS A 164 4.77 -6.32 -9.84
N VAL A 165 4.45 -6.28 -8.55
CA VAL A 165 4.87 -5.25 -7.60
C VAL A 165 5.49 -5.91 -6.39
N HIS A 166 6.56 -5.34 -5.85
CA HIS A 166 7.16 -5.83 -4.61
C HIS A 166 6.21 -5.59 -3.43
N PRO A 167 5.79 -6.63 -2.70
CA PRO A 167 4.78 -6.51 -1.64
C PRO A 167 5.30 -5.87 -0.34
N TYR A 168 6.53 -5.32 -0.33
CA TYR A 168 7.31 -4.89 0.81
C TYR A 168 7.66 -6.06 1.75
N ASN A 169 6.65 -6.63 2.42
CA ASN A 169 6.72 -7.89 3.15
C ASN A 169 5.35 -8.59 3.14
N ARG A 170 5.26 -9.78 3.76
CA ARG A 170 4.01 -10.57 3.76
C ARG A 170 2.86 -9.88 4.50
N HIS A 171 3.14 -9.08 5.52
CA HIS A 171 2.12 -8.37 6.30
C HIS A 171 1.48 -7.24 5.48
N TRP A 172 2.29 -6.31 4.98
CA TRP A 172 1.81 -5.19 4.15
C TRP A 172 1.28 -5.64 2.79
N GLY A 173 1.86 -6.70 2.23
CA GLY A 173 1.39 -7.31 1.00
C GLY A 173 -0.05 -7.81 1.04
N GLN A 174 -0.67 -8.01 2.23
CA GLN A 174 -2.10 -8.32 2.33
C GLN A 174 -2.99 -7.28 1.65
N LEU A 175 -2.50 -6.05 1.46
CA LEU A 175 -3.19 -4.96 0.76
C LEU A 175 -2.98 -4.97 -0.76
N LEU A 176 -2.11 -5.84 -1.27
CA LEU A 176 -1.85 -6.04 -2.69
C LEU A 176 -2.42 -7.38 -3.14
N LYS A 177 -3.09 -7.43 -4.30
CA LYS A 177 -3.56 -8.70 -4.89
C LYS A 177 -2.40 -9.70 -4.98
N ARG A 178 -2.61 -10.92 -4.49
CA ARG A 178 -1.56 -11.94 -4.40
C ARG A 178 -0.92 -12.28 -5.75
N SER A 179 -1.71 -12.25 -6.82
CA SER A 179 -1.24 -12.48 -8.19
C SER A 179 -0.22 -11.45 -8.68
N LEU A 180 -0.14 -10.28 -8.03
CA LEU A 180 0.79 -9.21 -8.39
C LEU A 180 2.11 -9.25 -7.61
N TRP A 181 2.32 -10.22 -6.72
CA TRP A 181 3.49 -10.23 -5.87
C TRP A 181 4.74 -10.73 -6.59
N ALA A 182 5.85 -9.99 -6.46
CA ALA A 182 7.20 -10.48 -6.71
C ALA A 182 8.17 -9.82 -5.72
N PHE A 183 9.05 -10.61 -5.09
CA PHE A 183 10.08 -10.10 -4.19
C PHE A 183 11.39 -9.73 -4.91
N HIS A 184 11.52 -10.18 -6.14
CA HIS A 184 12.66 -9.90 -7.02
C HIS A 184 12.15 -9.67 -8.43
N PRO A 185 12.87 -8.89 -9.24
CA PRO A 185 12.60 -8.82 -10.68
C PRO A 185 12.57 -10.23 -11.27
N PRO A 186 11.69 -10.55 -12.23
CA PRO A 186 11.79 -11.80 -12.96
C PRO A 186 13.16 -11.86 -13.62
N LYS A 187 13.76 -13.05 -13.63
CA LYS A 187 15.00 -13.30 -14.38
C LYS A 187 14.75 -13.03 -15.86
N PRO A 188 15.73 -12.46 -16.57
CA PRO A 188 15.65 -12.27 -18.01
C PRO A 188 15.44 -13.58 -18.76
#